data_ecd3042363bfff3aa21b7318d0ed554c
#
_entry.id   ecd3042363bfff3aa21b7318d0ed554c
#
_cell.length_a   1.000
_cell.length_b   1.000
_cell.length_c   1.000
_cell.angle_alpha   90.00
_cell.angle_beta   90.00
_cell.angle_gamma   90.00
#
_symmetry.space_group_name_H-M   'P 1'
#
loop_
_entity.id
_entity.type
_entity.pdbx_description
1 polymer ?
#
loop_
_entity_poly.entity_id
_entity_poly.type
_entity_poly.pdbx_seq_one_letter_code
_entity_poly.pdbx_strand_id
1 'polypeptide(L)'
;MRFDLLEAFGLDPNIIAILKDKYGPELLPIQEKAIKENQILAGGNFIIFAVTSAGKTLVGEILSLFNAGKGKRVFYLVPTKALAEEKFEQFSEDYDKAGIRTVISTHDRKEFDERIEEGNFHIAVIVYEKLQALLVKNPELISEVGLILVDELQYISEEERGAALEMLLTKILLAPAAPQLVGLSAVLGKCENLAGWLNAKMLIEKKRPVELRKGIFFDGVFHYQEFNSGQEGKEEWFKVKSKDLFDQMVETARFLAGEKGEQTVIFVKDKPTTESVARKLSKVLNLPPAIGAIDELLTLEDSISRDLLISFLEKGVGIHNADLSWEERDIIERYVRKGEIKVLCTTTTLAVGMNLPMKNAIIDPRKWHFDPRTRSLIRISIKVSDFENMGGRVGRFGFIEDFGRAIFVTSSYVDFKALYGKYIQGELEELVPALDRDEMDKHIHNLIASGSCHSPEEIKRFLKSTFTAHCIWNNELI
;
A
#
# COMPACT_ATOMS: atom_id res chain seq x y z
N MET A 1 2.16 13.72 -21.72
CA MET A 1 3.48 14.40 -21.87
C MET A 1 4.57 13.35 -22.06
N ARG A 2 5.53 13.58 -22.97
CA ARG A 2 6.67 12.65 -23.19
C ARG A 2 7.72 12.84 -22.09
N PHE A 3 8.35 11.75 -21.67
CA PHE A 3 9.45 11.78 -20.68
C PHE A 3 10.62 12.71 -21.09
N ASP A 4 10.94 12.82 -22.37
CA ASP A 4 12.01 13.70 -22.87
C ASP A 4 11.85 15.16 -22.40
N LEU A 5 10.63 15.60 -22.18
CA LEU A 5 10.37 16.97 -21.71
C LEU A 5 10.75 17.19 -20.22
N LEU A 6 11.07 16.14 -19.46
CA LEU A 6 11.56 16.25 -18.08
C LEU A 6 12.95 16.89 -18.02
N GLU A 7 13.74 16.83 -19.10
CA GLU A 7 15.03 17.50 -19.21
C GLU A 7 14.86 19.01 -19.05
N ALA A 8 13.82 19.60 -19.63
CA ALA A 8 13.52 21.03 -19.50
C ALA A 8 13.19 21.45 -18.05
N PHE A 9 12.81 20.49 -17.20
CA PHE A 9 12.60 20.71 -15.76
C PHE A 9 13.85 20.41 -14.93
N GLY A 10 14.95 19.95 -15.55
CA GLY A 10 16.25 19.70 -14.92
C GLY A 10 16.45 18.28 -14.41
N LEU A 11 15.74 17.29 -14.96
CA LEU A 11 16.03 15.87 -14.70
C LEU A 11 17.19 15.41 -15.63
N ASP A 12 18.08 14.59 -15.08
CA ASP A 12 19.24 14.07 -15.80
C ASP A 12 18.82 13.20 -17.01
N PRO A 13 19.41 13.39 -18.21
CA PRO A 13 19.09 12.62 -19.40
C PRO A 13 19.27 11.10 -19.25
N ASN A 14 20.27 10.65 -18.47
CA ASN A 14 20.48 9.22 -18.21
C ASN A 14 19.34 8.64 -17.39
N ILE A 15 18.86 9.39 -16.39
CA ILE A 15 17.70 9.00 -15.59
C ILE A 15 16.43 8.96 -16.47
N ILE A 16 16.25 9.94 -17.35
CA ILE A 16 15.15 9.97 -18.31
C ILE A 16 15.17 8.74 -19.21
N ALA A 17 16.35 8.32 -19.68
CA ALA A 17 16.49 7.13 -20.52
C ALA A 17 16.05 5.86 -19.78
N ILE A 18 16.46 5.69 -18.52
CA ILE A 18 16.05 4.56 -17.67
C ILE A 18 14.53 4.56 -17.46
N LEU A 19 13.95 5.72 -17.13
CA LEU A 19 12.49 5.86 -16.93
C LEU A 19 11.71 5.52 -18.21
N LYS A 20 12.21 5.91 -19.39
CA LYS A 20 11.57 5.60 -20.67
C LYS A 20 11.64 4.11 -21.00
N ASP A 21 12.77 3.48 -20.74
CA ASP A 21 12.93 2.03 -20.96
C ASP A 21 11.94 1.23 -20.09
N LYS A 22 11.79 1.65 -18.84
CA LYS A 22 10.95 0.98 -17.85
C LYS A 22 9.46 1.24 -18.01
N TYR A 23 9.05 2.48 -18.26
CA TYR A 23 7.66 2.91 -18.22
C TYR A 23 7.07 3.30 -19.57
N GLY A 24 7.87 3.22 -20.63
CA GLY A 24 7.49 3.67 -21.97
C GLY A 24 7.73 5.17 -22.18
N PRO A 25 7.37 5.70 -23.36
CA PRO A 25 7.77 7.05 -23.76
C PRO A 25 6.92 8.17 -23.18
N GLU A 26 5.76 7.86 -22.57
CA GLU A 26 4.78 8.86 -22.16
C GLU A 26 4.38 8.76 -20.70
N LEU A 27 4.21 9.93 -20.07
CA LEU A 27 3.70 10.08 -18.71
C LEU A 27 2.18 9.84 -18.68
N LEU A 28 1.71 9.20 -17.62
CA LEU A 28 0.28 9.09 -17.32
C LEU A 28 -0.30 10.47 -16.92
N PRO A 29 -1.63 10.66 -17.02
CA PRO A 29 -2.28 11.95 -16.75
C PRO A 29 -1.91 12.58 -15.40
N ILE A 30 -1.87 11.78 -14.32
CA ILE A 30 -1.51 12.29 -12.99
C ILE A 30 -0.07 12.80 -12.91
N GLN A 31 0.85 12.16 -13.62
CA GLN A 31 2.26 12.54 -13.65
C GLN A 31 2.45 13.85 -14.41
N GLU A 32 1.81 13.97 -15.57
CA GLU A 32 1.80 15.21 -16.35
C GLU A 32 1.19 16.35 -15.53
N LYS A 33 0.05 16.13 -14.89
CA LYS A 33 -0.64 17.11 -14.03
C LYS A 33 0.24 17.56 -12.86
N ALA A 34 0.95 16.62 -12.21
CA ALA A 34 1.86 16.92 -11.12
C ALA A 34 2.99 17.86 -11.55
N ILE A 35 3.64 17.54 -12.66
CA ILE A 35 4.85 18.22 -13.10
C ILE A 35 4.52 19.54 -13.79
N LYS A 36 3.62 19.52 -14.77
CA LYS A 36 3.36 20.66 -15.66
C LYS A 36 2.39 21.67 -15.06
N GLU A 37 1.25 21.18 -14.54
CA GLU A 37 0.19 22.07 -14.05
C GLU A 37 0.46 22.54 -12.61
N ASN A 38 0.86 21.62 -11.74
CA ASN A 38 1.06 21.89 -10.32
C ASN A 38 2.49 22.26 -9.94
N GLN A 39 3.44 22.14 -10.88
CA GLN A 39 4.84 22.53 -10.70
C GLN A 39 5.48 21.89 -9.45
N ILE A 40 5.18 20.62 -9.19
CA ILE A 40 5.59 19.90 -7.98
C ILE A 40 7.13 19.87 -7.82
N LEU A 41 7.88 19.94 -8.93
CA LEU A 41 9.35 20.02 -8.94
C LEU A 41 9.90 21.37 -8.46
N ALA A 42 9.06 22.41 -8.40
CA ALA A 42 9.46 23.73 -7.89
C ALA A 42 9.42 23.84 -6.36
N GLY A 43 8.92 22.82 -5.67
CA GLY A 43 8.81 22.76 -4.22
C GLY A 43 7.37 22.95 -3.72
N GLY A 44 7.24 23.13 -2.39
CA GLY A 44 5.95 23.17 -1.70
C GLY A 44 5.43 21.75 -1.36
N ASN A 45 4.53 21.68 -0.40
CA ASN A 45 3.97 20.42 0.05
C ASN A 45 2.79 19.98 -0.83
N PHE A 46 2.70 18.67 -1.06
CA PHE A 46 1.62 18.08 -1.86
C PHE A 46 1.09 16.80 -1.22
N ILE A 47 -0.20 16.56 -1.41
CA ILE A 47 -0.79 15.24 -1.24
C ILE A 47 -1.34 14.79 -2.59
N ILE A 48 -0.86 13.64 -3.05
CA ILE A 48 -1.28 13.03 -4.30
C ILE A 48 -2.24 11.89 -3.98
N PHE A 49 -3.51 12.16 -4.20
CA PHE A 49 -4.55 11.14 -4.12
C PHE A 49 -4.78 10.57 -5.51
N ALA A 50 -4.40 9.33 -5.70
CA ALA A 50 -4.69 8.65 -6.95
C ALA A 50 -5.02 7.19 -6.67
N VAL A 51 -6.05 6.72 -7.35
CA VAL A 51 -6.42 5.31 -7.29
C VAL A 51 -5.24 4.41 -7.67
N THR A 52 -5.24 3.19 -7.20
CA THR A 52 -4.17 2.23 -7.52
C THR A 52 -4.01 2.11 -9.05
N SER A 53 -2.78 1.99 -9.52
CA SER A 53 -2.39 1.95 -10.93
C SER A 53 -2.52 3.27 -11.72
N ALA A 54 -2.97 4.36 -11.11
CA ALA A 54 -2.97 5.67 -11.79
C ALA A 54 -1.57 6.29 -11.95
N GLY A 55 -0.52 5.68 -11.36
CA GLY A 55 0.87 6.10 -11.55
C GLY A 55 1.41 7.08 -10.50
N LYS A 56 0.79 7.18 -9.32
CA LYS A 56 1.26 8.04 -8.21
C LYS A 56 2.68 7.72 -7.76
N THR A 57 3.05 6.44 -7.71
CA THR A 57 4.38 5.98 -7.28
C THR A 57 5.49 6.55 -8.19
N LEU A 58 5.25 6.62 -9.51
CA LEU A 58 6.23 7.19 -10.43
C LEU A 58 6.39 8.72 -10.24
N VAL A 59 5.37 9.43 -9.77
CA VAL A 59 5.54 10.84 -9.38
C VAL A 59 6.53 10.94 -8.21
N GLY A 60 6.40 10.08 -7.21
CA GLY A 60 7.34 10.01 -6.09
C GLY A 60 8.76 9.62 -6.52
N GLU A 61 8.89 8.68 -7.45
CA GLU A 61 10.16 8.24 -8.05
C GLU A 61 10.84 9.41 -8.79
N ILE A 62 10.13 10.10 -9.68
CA ILE A 62 10.65 11.28 -10.40
C ILE A 62 11.10 12.38 -9.43
N LEU A 63 10.32 12.67 -8.39
CA LEU A 63 10.66 13.66 -7.37
C LEU A 63 11.93 13.27 -6.60
N SER A 64 12.07 11.99 -6.25
CA SER A 64 13.22 11.48 -5.53
C SER A 64 14.49 11.62 -6.38
N LEU A 65 14.43 11.20 -7.63
CA LEU A 65 15.53 11.30 -8.58
C LEU A 65 15.91 12.74 -8.91
N PHE A 66 14.92 13.62 -9.03
CA PHE A 66 15.14 15.05 -9.26
C PHE A 66 15.87 15.74 -8.09
N ASN A 67 15.49 15.42 -6.85
CA ASN A 67 16.18 15.95 -5.69
C ASN A 67 17.59 15.35 -5.54
N ALA A 68 17.74 14.04 -5.73
CA ALA A 68 19.03 13.36 -5.73
C ALA A 68 20.00 13.94 -6.78
N GLY A 69 19.51 14.18 -8.00
CA GLY A 69 20.31 14.81 -9.08
C GLY A 69 20.74 16.26 -8.78
N LYS A 70 20.06 16.95 -7.86
CA LYS A 70 20.44 18.27 -7.34
C LYS A 70 21.36 18.22 -6.11
N GLY A 71 21.83 17.02 -5.75
CA GLY A 71 22.67 16.81 -4.57
C GLY A 71 21.92 16.93 -3.24
N LYS A 72 20.58 16.90 -3.25
CA LYS A 72 19.75 16.90 -2.05
C LYS A 72 19.42 15.48 -1.64
N ARG A 73 19.34 15.24 -0.34
CA ARG A 73 18.94 13.95 0.23
C ARG A 73 17.43 13.79 0.22
N VAL A 74 16.99 12.54 0.08
CA VAL A 74 15.59 12.16 0.05
C VAL A 74 15.31 11.09 1.10
N PHE A 75 14.31 11.29 1.93
CA PHE A 75 13.70 10.23 2.72
C PHE A 75 12.44 9.73 2.03
N TYR A 76 12.47 8.47 1.60
CA TYR A 76 11.31 7.76 1.05
C TYR A 76 10.72 6.90 2.16
N LEU A 77 9.64 7.38 2.77
CA LEU A 77 9.01 6.76 3.92
C LEU A 77 7.93 5.78 3.48
N VAL A 78 7.97 4.59 4.06
CA VAL A 78 7.03 3.49 3.77
C VAL A 78 6.47 2.88 5.04
N PRO A 79 5.24 2.30 4.99
CA PRO A 79 4.60 1.75 6.19
C PRO A 79 5.12 0.38 6.60
N THR A 80 5.73 -0.41 5.72
CA THR A 80 6.10 -1.79 6.01
C THR A 80 7.51 -2.13 5.55
N LYS A 81 8.13 -3.10 6.22
CA LYS A 81 9.44 -3.63 5.86
C LYS A 81 9.44 -4.21 4.43
N ALA A 82 8.40 -4.94 4.07
CA ALA A 82 8.26 -5.52 2.74
C ALA A 82 8.27 -4.46 1.63
N LEU A 83 7.55 -3.35 1.84
CA LEU A 83 7.56 -2.25 0.88
C LEU A 83 8.92 -1.52 0.88
N ALA A 84 9.63 -1.49 2.02
CA ALA A 84 10.97 -0.92 2.08
C ALA A 84 11.96 -1.74 1.25
N GLU A 85 11.94 -3.07 1.36
CA GLU A 85 12.78 -3.96 0.54
C GLU A 85 12.46 -3.80 -0.94
N GLU A 86 11.18 -3.89 -1.34
CA GLU A 86 10.75 -3.70 -2.73
C GLU A 86 11.26 -2.37 -3.32
N LYS A 87 11.12 -1.28 -2.56
CA LYS A 87 11.57 0.04 -3.04
C LYS A 87 13.09 0.17 -3.07
N PHE A 88 13.78 -0.38 -2.09
CA PHE A 88 15.24 -0.38 -2.05
C PHE A 88 15.82 -1.16 -3.22
N GLU A 89 15.34 -2.38 -3.48
CA GLU A 89 15.76 -3.20 -4.62
C GLU A 89 15.48 -2.48 -5.93
N GLN A 90 14.25 -1.97 -6.10
CA GLN A 90 13.85 -1.23 -7.28
C GLN A 90 14.80 -0.05 -7.56
N PHE A 91 15.05 0.82 -6.57
CA PHE A 91 15.90 1.99 -6.76
C PHE A 91 17.38 1.61 -6.99
N SER A 92 17.88 0.57 -6.30
CA SER A 92 19.25 0.10 -6.45
C SER A 92 19.48 -0.51 -7.82
N GLU A 93 18.64 -1.42 -8.26
CA GLU A 93 18.75 -2.07 -9.57
C GLU A 93 18.65 -1.07 -10.73
N ASP A 94 17.71 -0.14 -10.64
CA ASP A 94 17.43 0.80 -11.71
C ASP A 94 18.47 1.94 -11.79
N TYR A 95 18.96 2.46 -10.64
CA TYR A 95 19.64 3.76 -10.60
C TYR A 95 21.06 3.76 -10.05
N ASP A 96 21.58 2.66 -9.50
CA ASP A 96 22.98 2.60 -9.03
C ASP A 96 23.97 2.92 -10.16
N LYS A 97 23.71 2.42 -11.36
CA LYS A 97 24.53 2.69 -12.55
C LYS A 97 24.48 4.16 -13.01
N ALA A 98 23.43 4.88 -12.64
CA ALA A 98 23.30 6.32 -12.84
C ALA A 98 23.93 7.14 -11.69
N GLY A 99 24.60 6.49 -10.73
CA GLY A 99 25.28 7.13 -9.62
C GLY A 99 24.35 7.51 -8.44
N ILE A 100 23.11 7.05 -8.41
CA ILE A 100 22.17 7.28 -7.31
C ILE A 100 22.38 6.22 -6.24
N ARG A 101 22.95 6.62 -5.12
CA ARG A 101 23.15 5.72 -3.96
C ARG A 101 21.88 5.61 -3.14
N THR A 102 21.27 4.43 -3.15
CA THR A 102 20.10 4.11 -2.33
C THR A 102 20.54 3.35 -1.08
N VAL A 103 19.92 3.62 0.05
CA VAL A 103 20.11 2.89 1.31
C VAL A 103 18.75 2.52 1.88
N ILE A 104 18.72 1.48 2.71
CA ILE A 104 17.53 1.04 3.42
C ILE A 104 17.75 1.07 4.92
N SER A 105 16.71 1.42 5.69
CA SER A 105 16.75 1.26 7.15
C SER A 105 15.39 0.83 7.67
N THR A 106 15.38 -0.36 8.27
CA THR A 106 14.22 -0.96 8.93
C THR A 106 14.63 -1.45 10.31
N HIS A 107 13.73 -2.14 11.02
CA HIS A 107 14.09 -2.71 12.32
C HIS A 107 15.12 -3.84 12.20
N ASP A 108 15.08 -4.57 11.09
CA ASP A 108 15.94 -5.74 10.82
C ASP A 108 17.16 -5.37 9.96
N ARG A 109 17.06 -4.36 9.10
CA ARG A 109 18.13 -3.85 8.23
C ARG A 109 18.73 -2.58 8.82
N LYS A 110 19.89 -2.70 9.49
CA LYS A 110 20.58 -1.61 10.19
C LYS A 110 21.97 -1.31 9.61
N GLU A 111 22.39 -2.07 8.65
CA GLU A 111 23.72 -2.00 8.03
C GLU A 111 24.04 -0.66 7.37
N PHE A 112 23.00 0.13 7.04
CA PHE A 112 23.16 1.46 6.46
C PHE A 112 22.86 2.59 7.43
N ASP A 113 22.56 2.31 8.72
CA ASP A 113 22.21 3.35 9.71
C ASP A 113 23.32 4.41 9.85
N GLU A 114 24.59 3.97 9.94
CA GLU A 114 25.74 4.88 10.01
C GLU A 114 25.84 5.79 8.77
N ARG A 115 25.64 5.22 7.57
CA ARG A 115 25.63 6.01 6.32
C ARG A 115 24.51 7.04 6.28
N ILE A 116 23.36 6.72 6.87
CA ILE A 116 22.24 7.65 7.00
C ILE A 116 22.59 8.77 7.97
N GLU A 117 23.15 8.43 9.15
CA GLU A 117 23.57 9.39 10.17
C GLU A 117 24.68 10.33 9.65
N GLU A 118 25.61 9.84 8.84
CA GLU A 118 26.66 10.63 8.16
C GLU A 118 26.16 11.39 6.93
N GLY A 119 24.94 11.10 6.49
CA GLY A 119 24.36 11.67 5.25
C GLY A 119 25.01 11.19 3.95
N ASN A 120 25.57 9.99 3.95
CA ASN A 120 26.27 9.41 2.80
C ASN A 120 25.31 8.59 1.91
N PHE A 121 24.24 9.22 1.44
CA PHE A 121 23.23 8.62 0.56
C PHE A 121 22.57 9.70 -0.31
N HIS A 122 21.86 9.28 -1.36
CA HIS A 122 20.97 10.14 -2.14
C HIS A 122 19.50 9.87 -1.79
N ILE A 123 19.10 8.61 -1.73
CA ILE A 123 17.74 8.19 -1.36
C ILE A 123 17.83 7.18 -0.22
N ALA A 124 17.13 7.43 0.88
CA ALA A 124 17.00 6.49 1.97
C ALA A 124 15.55 6.01 2.06
N VAL A 125 15.33 4.71 1.84
CA VAL A 125 14.05 4.05 2.02
C VAL A 125 13.93 3.60 3.47
N ILE A 126 12.97 4.16 4.21
CA ILE A 126 12.91 4.01 5.67
C ILE A 126 11.47 3.77 6.11
N VAL A 127 11.25 2.87 7.08
CA VAL A 127 9.95 2.76 7.75
C VAL A 127 9.75 3.92 8.73
N TYR A 128 8.50 4.36 8.93
CA TYR A 128 8.15 5.55 9.72
C TYR A 128 8.79 5.56 11.11
N GLU A 129 8.66 4.46 11.84
CA GLU A 129 9.15 4.32 13.22
C GLU A 129 10.68 4.40 13.29
N LYS A 130 11.35 3.92 12.25
CA LYS A 130 12.82 3.94 12.19
C LYS A 130 13.36 5.35 11.96
N LEU A 131 12.73 6.15 11.07
CA LEU A 131 13.14 7.55 10.92
C LEU A 131 12.92 8.31 12.23
N GLN A 132 11.83 8.08 12.93
CA GLN A 132 11.60 8.69 14.23
C GLN A 132 12.75 8.37 15.21
N ALA A 133 13.21 7.11 15.26
CA ALA A 133 14.34 6.70 16.12
C ALA A 133 15.67 7.35 15.69
N LEU A 134 15.94 7.48 14.39
CA LEU A 134 17.14 8.16 13.89
C LEU A 134 17.14 9.66 14.25
N LEU A 135 15.98 10.32 14.15
CA LEU A 135 15.81 11.73 14.50
C LEU A 135 15.88 11.99 16.02
N VAL A 136 15.70 10.99 16.85
CA VAL A 136 15.99 11.07 18.30
C VAL A 136 17.49 11.18 18.53
N LYS A 137 18.31 10.40 17.80
CA LYS A 137 19.76 10.42 17.91
C LYS A 137 20.40 11.65 17.26
N ASN A 138 19.92 12.01 16.09
CA ASN A 138 20.45 13.12 15.30
C ASN A 138 19.29 14.00 14.73
N PRO A 139 18.82 15.00 15.49
CA PRO A 139 17.75 15.91 15.05
C PRO A 139 18.13 16.74 13.82
N GLU A 140 19.41 16.98 13.58
CA GLU A 140 19.91 17.78 12.47
C GLU A 140 19.85 17.06 11.13
N LEU A 141 19.59 15.77 11.14
CA LEU A 141 19.46 14.94 9.92
C LEU A 141 18.44 15.50 8.92
N ILE A 142 17.41 16.20 9.40
CA ILE A 142 16.38 16.83 8.54
C ILE A 142 16.94 18.04 7.78
N SER A 143 17.91 18.77 8.31
CA SER A 143 18.35 20.07 7.76
C SER A 143 18.94 19.99 6.36
N GLU A 144 19.48 18.84 5.97
CA GLU A 144 20.10 18.59 4.66
C GLU A 144 19.19 17.79 3.70
N VAL A 145 17.97 17.52 4.12
CA VAL A 145 16.97 16.78 3.31
C VAL A 145 16.19 17.75 2.44
N GLY A 146 16.12 17.48 1.15
CA GLY A 146 15.33 18.27 0.21
C GLY A 146 13.91 17.80 0.05
N LEU A 147 13.67 16.49 0.25
CA LEU A 147 12.37 15.87 0.07
C LEU A 147 12.12 14.79 1.12
N ILE A 148 10.95 14.84 1.72
CA ILE A 148 10.37 13.70 2.45
C ILE A 148 9.14 13.24 1.70
N LEU A 149 9.20 12.03 1.17
CA LEU A 149 8.09 11.38 0.50
C LEU A 149 7.48 10.34 1.43
N VAL A 150 6.18 10.44 1.65
CA VAL A 150 5.43 9.51 2.50
C VAL A 150 4.54 8.66 1.61
N ASP A 151 4.93 7.43 1.39
CA ASP A 151 4.08 6.48 0.66
C ASP A 151 3.01 5.91 1.58
N GLU A 152 1.83 5.64 1.01
CA GLU A 152 0.64 5.16 1.73
C GLU A 152 0.27 6.09 2.92
N LEU A 153 0.19 7.41 2.68
CA LEU A 153 -0.07 8.43 3.72
C LEU A 153 -1.36 8.18 4.52
N GLN A 154 -2.34 7.44 3.98
CA GLN A 154 -3.57 7.07 4.71
C GLN A 154 -3.32 6.27 6.00
N TYR A 155 -2.13 5.71 6.19
CA TYR A 155 -1.73 5.07 7.44
C TYR A 155 -1.74 6.02 8.65
N ILE A 156 -1.83 7.33 8.43
CA ILE A 156 -2.00 8.32 9.51
C ILE A 156 -3.30 8.10 10.30
N SER A 157 -4.29 7.40 9.72
CA SER A 157 -5.57 7.05 10.36
C SER A 157 -5.62 5.61 10.88
N GLU A 158 -4.49 4.90 10.91
CA GLU A 158 -4.42 3.56 11.51
C GLU A 158 -4.19 3.61 13.01
N GLU A 159 -4.91 2.77 13.75
CA GLU A 159 -4.88 2.72 15.22
C GLU A 159 -3.47 2.44 15.77
N GLU A 160 -2.72 1.52 15.15
CA GLU A 160 -1.41 1.09 15.67
C GLU A 160 -0.26 2.02 15.28
N ARG A 161 -0.31 2.64 14.10
CA ARG A 161 0.83 3.36 13.49
C ARG A 161 0.58 4.82 13.20
N GLY A 162 -0.69 5.22 13.13
CA GLY A 162 -1.06 6.58 12.75
C GLY A 162 -0.50 7.62 13.71
N ALA A 163 -0.54 7.35 15.02
CA ALA A 163 0.01 8.25 16.03
C ALA A 163 1.51 8.48 15.85
N ALA A 164 2.29 7.42 15.56
CA ALA A 164 3.73 7.54 15.32
C ALA A 164 4.02 8.37 14.06
N LEU A 165 3.28 8.14 12.96
CA LEU A 165 3.41 8.92 11.74
C LEU A 165 3.02 10.39 11.96
N GLU A 166 1.94 10.67 12.67
CA GLU A 166 1.51 12.03 13.01
C GLU A 166 2.58 12.79 13.80
N MET A 167 3.15 12.16 14.85
CA MET A 167 4.22 12.74 15.64
C MET A 167 5.50 13.01 14.81
N LEU A 168 5.86 12.09 13.92
CA LEU A 168 6.98 12.26 13.00
C LEU A 168 6.75 13.45 12.06
N LEU A 169 5.60 13.50 11.39
CA LEU A 169 5.27 14.59 10.46
C LEU A 169 5.18 15.94 11.17
N THR A 170 4.63 15.98 12.40
CA THR A 170 4.62 17.20 13.22
C THR A 170 6.04 17.69 13.48
N LYS A 171 6.97 16.81 13.83
CA LYS A 171 8.38 17.15 14.05
C LYS A 171 9.02 17.72 12.79
N ILE A 172 8.75 17.13 11.63
CA ILE A 172 9.24 17.60 10.34
C ILE A 172 8.69 18.98 10.00
N LEU A 173 7.39 19.22 10.18
CA LEU A 173 6.74 20.51 9.91
C LEU A 173 7.26 21.63 10.79
N LEU A 174 7.68 21.33 12.01
CA LEU A 174 8.24 22.31 12.97
C LEU A 174 9.75 22.53 12.80
N ALA A 175 10.42 21.77 11.93
CA ALA A 175 11.85 21.96 11.69
C ALA A 175 12.13 23.34 11.07
N PRO A 176 13.22 24.05 11.48
CA PRO A 176 13.56 25.39 10.99
C PRO A 176 13.75 25.47 9.46
N ALA A 177 14.25 24.39 8.87
CA ALA A 177 14.42 24.23 7.42
C ALA A 177 13.63 23.01 6.97
N ALA A 178 12.30 23.09 7.06
CA ALA A 178 11.45 21.97 6.68
C ALA A 178 11.62 21.61 5.20
N PRO A 179 11.93 20.34 4.88
CA PRO A 179 12.02 19.86 3.50
C PRO A 179 10.65 19.90 2.82
N GLN A 180 10.63 19.77 1.49
CA GLN A 180 9.39 19.50 0.77
C GLN A 180 8.76 18.20 1.27
N LEU A 181 7.48 18.23 1.65
CA LEU A 181 6.73 17.07 2.06
C LEU A 181 5.74 16.66 0.97
N VAL A 182 5.83 15.41 0.52
CA VAL A 182 4.90 14.87 -0.48
C VAL A 182 4.31 13.56 0.03
N GLY A 183 3.00 13.53 0.20
CA GLY A 183 2.25 12.33 0.59
C GLY A 183 1.61 11.66 -0.61
N LEU A 184 1.77 10.35 -0.74
CA LEU A 184 1.07 9.52 -1.73
C LEU A 184 0.00 8.70 -1.03
N SER A 185 -1.23 8.74 -1.54
CA SER A 185 -2.34 7.97 -0.98
C SER A 185 -3.20 7.32 -2.06
N ALA A 186 -3.61 6.07 -1.85
CA ALA A 186 -4.53 5.35 -2.73
C ALA A 186 -6.00 5.59 -2.39
N VAL A 187 -6.28 6.12 -1.21
CA VAL A 187 -7.62 6.31 -0.66
C VAL A 187 -8.03 7.77 -0.77
N LEU A 188 -9.18 8.00 -1.37
CA LEU A 188 -9.79 9.32 -1.60
C LEU A 188 -10.92 9.57 -0.58
N GLY A 189 -10.62 9.50 0.71
CA GLY A 189 -11.54 9.98 1.75
C GLY A 189 -11.60 11.52 1.82
N LYS A 190 -12.39 12.07 2.74
CA LYS A 190 -12.35 13.50 3.06
C LYS A 190 -10.97 13.82 3.66
N CYS A 191 -10.16 14.56 2.94
CA CYS A 191 -8.73 14.78 3.23
C CYS A 191 -8.36 16.26 3.30
N GLU A 192 -9.34 17.15 3.25
CA GLU A 192 -9.15 18.59 3.32
C GLU A 192 -8.46 19.00 4.62
N ASN A 193 -8.84 18.37 5.75
CA ASN A 193 -8.21 18.61 7.06
C ASN A 193 -6.73 18.20 7.05
N LEU A 194 -6.41 17.05 6.45
CA LEU A 194 -5.03 16.59 6.35
C LEU A 194 -4.18 17.52 5.46
N ALA A 195 -4.75 17.96 4.34
CA ALA A 195 -4.07 18.91 3.45
C ALA A 195 -3.87 20.28 4.12
N GLY A 196 -4.86 20.75 4.86
CA GLY A 196 -4.76 21.97 5.65
C GLY A 196 -3.66 21.92 6.71
N TRP A 197 -3.62 20.81 7.46
CA TRP A 197 -2.59 20.61 8.48
C TRP A 197 -1.17 20.54 7.90
N LEU A 198 -0.98 19.82 6.77
CA LEU A 198 0.32 19.72 6.11
C LEU A 198 0.69 20.96 5.30
N ASN A 199 -0.19 21.96 5.23
CA ASN A 199 -0.07 23.11 4.31
C ASN A 199 0.26 22.63 2.88
N ALA A 200 -0.48 21.62 2.41
CA ALA A 200 -0.21 20.92 1.17
C ALA A 200 -1.28 21.19 0.11
N LYS A 201 -0.86 21.29 -1.15
CA LYS A 201 -1.77 21.29 -2.30
C LYS A 201 -2.24 19.87 -2.56
N MET A 202 -3.52 19.72 -2.87
CA MET A 202 -4.08 18.42 -3.24
C MET A 202 -4.06 18.21 -4.75
N LEU A 203 -3.56 17.07 -5.16
CA LEU A 203 -3.61 16.60 -6.53
C LEU A 203 -4.39 15.30 -6.57
N ILE A 204 -5.53 15.33 -7.27
CA ILE A 204 -6.49 14.24 -7.24
C ILE A 204 -6.66 13.65 -8.64
N GLU A 205 -6.51 12.32 -8.73
CA GLU A 205 -6.86 11.54 -9.92
C GLU A 205 -7.83 10.42 -9.55
N LYS A 206 -9.05 10.54 -10.03
CA LYS A 206 -10.14 9.60 -9.72
C LYS A 206 -10.29 8.48 -10.73
N LYS A 207 -9.71 8.62 -11.93
CA LYS A 207 -9.87 7.62 -12.99
C LYS A 207 -8.78 6.55 -12.91
N ARG A 208 -9.20 5.31 -13.05
CA ARG A 208 -8.31 4.16 -13.22
C ARG A 208 -7.94 4.00 -14.69
N PRO A 209 -6.67 3.69 -15.03
CA PRO A 209 -6.31 3.33 -16.41
C PRO A 209 -7.04 2.08 -16.92
N VAL A 210 -7.28 1.11 -16.02
CA VAL A 210 -8.03 -0.11 -16.30
C VAL A 210 -9.29 -0.10 -15.43
N GLU A 211 -10.43 -0.41 -16.01
CA GLU A 211 -11.72 -0.43 -15.31
C GLU A 211 -11.74 -1.46 -14.16
N LEU A 212 -12.47 -1.17 -13.09
CA LEU A 212 -12.69 -2.09 -11.99
C LEU A 212 -14.19 -2.29 -11.76
N ARG A 213 -14.66 -3.53 -11.88
CA ARG A 213 -16.01 -3.93 -11.51
C ARG A 213 -16.03 -4.33 -10.05
N LYS A 214 -16.63 -3.47 -9.22
CA LYS A 214 -16.80 -3.74 -7.79
C LYS A 214 -18.18 -4.31 -7.55
N GLY A 215 -18.27 -5.48 -6.91
CA GLY A 215 -19.58 -6.09 -6.81
C GLY A 215 -19.68 -7.29 -5.88
N ILE A 216 -20.85 -7.88 -5.92
CA ILE A 216 -21.23 -8.98 -5.03
C ILE A 216 -21.79 -10.12 -5.89
N PHE A 217 -21.22 -11.28 -5.68
CA PHE A 217 -21.77 -12.52 -6.23
C PHE A 217 -22.84 -13.07 -5.30
N PHE A 218 -24.07 -13.11 -5.78
CA PHE A 218 -25.25 -13.56 -5.05
C PHE A 218 -26.20 -14.33 -5.98
N ASP A 219 -26.70 -15.46 -5.55
CA ASP A 219 -27.68 -16.32 -6.26
C ASP A 219 -27.36 -16.57 -7.76
N GLY A 220 -26.08 -16.87 -8.03
CA GLY A 220 -25.64 -17.18 -9.39
C GLY A 220 -25.30 -15.97 -10.26
N VAL A 221 -25.47 -14.78 -9.76
CA VAL A 221 -25.26 -13.53 -10.52
C VAL A 221 -24.24 -12.63 -9.81
N PHE A 222 -23.24 -12.17 -10.54
CA PHE A 222 -22.32 -11.13 -10.08
C PHE A 222 -22.94 -9.77 -10.42
N HIS A 223 -23.41 -9.06 -9.38
CA HIS A 223 -23.93 -7.70 -9.46
C HIS A 223 -22.80 -6.72 -9.20
N TYR A 224 -22.51 -5.83 -10.11
CA TYR A 224 -21.39 -4.91 -9.98
C TYR A 224 -21.72 -3.48 -10.40
N GLN A 225 -20.86 -2.56 -9.97
CA GLN A 225 -20.76 -1.21 -10.49
C GLN A 225 -19.35 -0.99 -11.04
N GLU A 226 -19.25 -0.38 -12.21
CA GLU A 226 -17.98 0.03 -12.80
C GLU A 226 -17.44 1.27 -12.09
N PHE A 227 -16.16 1.25 -11.76
CA PHE A 227 -15.53 2.30 -10.97
C PHE A 227 -15.48 3.64 -11.70
N ASN A 228 -15.06 3.65 -12.98
CA ASN A 228 -14.88 4.89 -13.73
C ASN A 228 -16.22 5.45 -14.26
N SER A 229 -17.09 4.60 -14.74
CA SER A 229 -18.36 5.00 -15.37
C SER A 229 -19.50 5.14 -14.35
N GLY A 230 -19.40 4.44 -13.21
CA GLY A 230 -20.49 4.31 -12.25
C GLY A 230 -21.66 3.45 -12.75
N GLN A 231 -21.55 2.84 -13.92
CA GLN A 231 -22.62 2.02 -14.51
C GLN A 231 -22.78 0.71 -13.73
N GLU A 232 -24.01 0.35 -13.43
CA GLU A 232 -24.34 -0.93 -12.84
C GLU A 232 -24.48 -2.00 -13.92
N GLY A 233 -24.01 -3.23 -13.61
CA GLY A 233 -24.10 -4.35 -14.51
C GLY A 233 -24.27 -5.67 -13.77
N LYS A 234 -24.51 -6.73 -14.54
CA LYS A 234 -24.69 -8.09 -14.04
C LYS A 234 -24.00 -9.08 -14.96
N GLU A 235 -23.36 -10.09 -14.37
CA GLU A 235 -22.82 -11.24 -15.08
C GLU A 235 -23.46 -12.50 -14.49
N GLU A 236 -24.10 -13.32 -15.33
CA GLU A 236 -24.58 -14.65 -14.91
C GLU A 236 -23.39 -15.62 -14.87
N TRP A 237 -23.22 -16.29 -13.75
CA TRP A 237 -22.10 -17.23 -13.55
C TRP A 237 -22.61 -18.65 -13.35
N PHE A 238 -22.73 -19.09 -12.10
CA PHE A 238 -23.12 -20.46 -11.74
C PHE A 238 -23.96 -20.43 -10.47
N LYS A 239 -24.79 -21.47 -10.28
CA LYS A 239 -25.57 -21.62 -9.05
C LYS A 239 -24.72 -22.16 -7.93
N VAL A 240 -24.61 -21.40 -6.84
CA VAL A 240 -23.92 -21.81 -5.63
C VAL A 240 -24.78 -22.82 -4.87
N LYS A 241 -24.17 -23.95 -4.46
CA LYS A 241 -24.85 -24.99 -3.69
C LYS A 241 -24.68 -24.81 -2.19
N SER A 242 -23.53 -24.33 -1.74
CA SER A 242 -23.20 -24.14 -0.32
C SER A 242 -23.68 -22.79 0.22
N LYS A 243 -24.08 -22.78 1.50
CA LYS A 243 -24.36 -21.54 2.27
C LYS A 243 -23.13 -21.06 3.05
N ASP A 244 -22.08 -21.89 3.16
CA ASP A 244 -20.84 -21.49 3.82
C ASP A 244 -20.05 -20.50 2.98
N LEU A 245 -19.60 -19.40 3.59
CA LEU A 245 -18.88 -18.33 2.91
C LEU A 245 -17.61 -18.83 2.23
N PHE A 246 -16.82 -19.66 2.92
CA PHE A 246 -15.55 -20.13 2.36
C PHE A 246 -15.75 -21.11 1.22
N ASP A 247 -16.78 -21.94 1.29
CA ASP A 247 -17.13 -22.81 0.16
C ASP A 247 -17.57 -21.99 -1.05
N GLN A 248 -18.33 -20.90 -0.85
CA GLN A 248 -18.71 -19.98 -1.94
C GLN A 248 -17.47 -19.28 -2.54
N MET A 249 -16.51 -18.83 -1.71
CA MET A 249 -15.26 -18.25 -2.20
C MET A 249 -14.46 -19.28 -3.02
N VAL A 250 -14.38 -20.52 -2.56
CA VAL A 250 -13.70 -21.62 -3.27
C VAL A 250 -14.39 -21.94 -4.60
N GLU A 251 -15.74 -22.06 -4.62
CA GLU A 251 -16.49 -22.30 -5.86
C GLU A 251 -16.35 -21.14 -6.86
N THR A 252 -16.34 -19.89 -6.36
CA THR A 252 -16.13 -18.70 -7.19
C THR A 252 -14.72 -18.68 -7.79
N ALA A 253 -13.70 -18.99 -6.99
CA ALA A 253 -12.33 -19.06 -7.48
C ALA A 253 -12.15 -20.22 -8.49
N ARG A 254 -12.79 -21.37 -8.24
CA ARG A 254 -12.79 -22.48 -9.18
C ARG A 254 -13.40 -22.09 -10.53
N PHE A 255 -14.51 -21.36 -10.52
CA PHE A 255 -15.12 -20.84 -11.75
C PHE A 255 -14.21 -19.86 -12.47
N LEU A 256 -13.67 -18.85 -11.77
CA LEU A 256 -12.84 -17.81 -12.38
C LEU A 256 -11.49 -18.35 -12.88
N ALA A 257 -10.79 -19.12 -12.05
CA ALA A 257 -9.47 -19.63 -12.41
C ALA A 257 -9.54 -20.91 -13.26
N GLY A 258 -10.47 -21.82 -12.95
CA GLY A 258 -10.58 -23.11 -13.63
C GLY A 258 -11.36 -23.05 -14.94
N GLU A 259 -12.50 -22.36 -14.98
CA GLU A 259 -13.34 -22.34 -16.17
C GLU A 259 -13.06 -21.12 -17.07
N LYS A 260 -12.83 -19.93 -16.48
CA LYS A 260 -12.48 -18.71 -17.25
C LYS A 260 -10.97 -18.55 -17.50
N GLY A 261 -10.11 -19.30 -16.80
CA GLY A 261 -8.64 -19.20 -16.93
C GLY A 261 -8.05 -17.90 -16.36
N GLU A 262 -8.81 -17.16 -15.55
CA GLU A 262 -8.44 -15.84 -15.05
C GLU A 262 -7.72 -15.93 -13.71
N GLN A 263 -6.54 -15.30 -13.58
CA GLN A 263 -5.82 -15.25 -12.31
C GLN A 263 -6.67 -14.58 -11.21
N THR A 264 -6.71 -15.21 -10.05
CA THR A 264 -7.60 -14.82 -8.94
C THR A 264 -6.85 -14.78 -7.62
N VAL A 265 -6.93 -13.67 -6.88
CA VAL A 265 -6.48 -13.57 -5.50
C VAL A 265 -7.66 -13.69 -4.54
N ILE A 266 -7.44 -14.35 -3.41
CA ILE A 266 -8.44 -14.49 -2.34
C ILE A 266 -7.87 -13.87 -1.07
N PHE A 267 -8.48 -12.81 -0.62
CA PHE A 267 -8.13 -12.14 0.63
C PHE A 267 -8.98 -12.69 1.78
N VAL A 268 -8.30 -13.21 2.78
CA VAL A 268 -8.93 -13.76 3.99
C VAL A 268 -8.35 -13.13 5.25
N LYS A 269 -9.04 -13.28 6.37
CA LYS A 269 -8.81 -12.58 7.62
C LYS A 269 -7.56 -13.00 8.39
N ASP A 270 -7.09 -14.25 8.23
CA ASP A 270 -5.99 -14.82 9.01
C ASP A 270 -5.27 -15.95 8.28
N LYS A 271 -4.08 -16.30 8.77
CA LYS A 271 -3.22 -17.34 8.21
C LYS A 271 -3.86 -18.74 8.19
N PRO A 272 -4.47 -19.23 9.30
CA PRO A 272 -5.14 -20.54 9.28
C PRO A 272 -6.25 -20.62 8.23
N THR A 273 -6.97 -19.52 8.02
CA THR A 273 -7.99 -19.45 6.96
C THR A 273 -7.35 -19.50 5.57
N THR A 274 -6.20 -18.82 5.36
CA THR A 274 -5.45 -18.88 4.10
C THR A 274 -5.11 -20.32 3.71
N GLU A 275 -4.53 -21.07 4.63
CA GLU A 275 -4.19 -22.48 4.40
C GLU A 275 -5.43 -23.36 4.19
N SER A 276 -6.47 -23.15 4.98
CA SER A 276 -7.72 -23.91 4.88
C SER A 276 -8.38 -23.72 3.50
N VAL A 277 -8.44 -22.48 3.01
CA VAL A 277 -8.98 -22.15 1.69
C VAL A 277 -8.11 -22.74 0.58
N ALA A 278 -6.77 -22.57 0.66
CA ALA A 278 -5.84 -23.16 -0.29
C ALA A 278 -5.96 -24.69 -0.37
N ARG A 279 -6.10 -25.36 0.77
CA ARG A 279 -6.30 -26.82 0.86
C ARG A 279 -7.62 -27.26 0.25
N LYS A 280 -8.71 -26.50 0.43
CA LYS A 280 -9.99 -26.78 -0.24
C LYS A 280 -9.87 -26.59 -1.75
N LEU A 281 -9.23 -25.52 -2.20
CA LEU A 281 -8.98 -25.23 -3.62
C LEU A 281 -8.17 -26.32 -4.31
N SER A 282 -7.08 -26.77 -3.68
CA SER A 282 -6.21 -27.83 -4.22
C SER A 282 -6.93 -29.17 -4.43
N LYS A 283 -8.07 -29.39 -3.74
CA LYS A 283 -8.91 -30.58 -3.93
C LYS A 283 -9.89 -30.44 -5.10
N VAL A 284 -10.31 -29.24 -5.44
CA VAL A 284 -11.36 -28.99 -6.45
C VAL A 284 -10.83 -28.39 -7.74
N LEU A 285 -9.63 -27.82 -7.72
CA LEU A 285 -8.94 -27.28 -8.89
C LEU A 285 -8.06 -28.36 -9.54
N ASN A 286 -8.06 -28.37 -10.85
CA ASN A 286 -7.12 -29.15 -11.65
C ASN A 286 -6.39 -28.20 -12.63
N LEU A 287 -5.63 -27.27 -12.04
CA LEU A 287 -4.81 -26.31 -12.79
C LEU A 287 -3.42 -26.90 -13.06
N PRO A 288 -2.72 -26.41 -14.09
CA PRO A 288 -1.33 -26.80 -14.32
C PRO A 288 -0.48 -26.49 -13.07
N PRO A 289 0.48 -27.37 -12.73
CA PRO A 289 1.41 -27.11 -11.64
C PRO A 289 2.30 -25.90 -11.97
N ALA A 290 2.66 -25.12 -10.97
CA ALA A 290 3.63 -24.02 -11.08
C ALA A 290 5.05 -24.58 -11.01
N ILE A 291 5.51 -25.25 -12.06
CA ILE A 291 6.75 -26.03 -12.09
C ILE A 291 7.95 -25.17 -11.75
N GLY A 292 8.06 -23.96 -12.35
CA GLY A 292 9.19 -23.08 -12.08
C GLY A 292 9.26 -22.63 -10.62
N ALA A 293 8.11 -22.37 -9.99
CA ALA A 293 8.07 -22.04 -8.56
C ALA A 293 8.48 -23.23 -7.68
N ILE A 294 8.03 -24.43 -8.03
CA ILE A 294 8.39 -25.67 -7.32
C ILE A 294 9.89 -25.92 -7.41
N ASP A 295 10.47 -25.84 -8.62
CA ASP A 295 11.89 -26.08 -8.85
C ASP A 295 12.77 -25.12 -8.04
N GLU A 296 12.42 -23.83 -7.99
CA GLU A 296 13.15 -22.86 -7.18
C GLU A 296 12.98 -23.10 -5.68
N LEU A 297 11.77 -23.42 -5.19
CA LEU A 297 11.56 -23.76 -3.79
C LEU A 297 12.37 -24.97 -3.34
N LEU A 298 12.55 -25.95 -4.21
CA LEU A 298 13.37 -27.14 -3.94
C LEU A 298 14.86 -26.82 -3.75
N THR A 299 15.32 -25.63 -4.17
CA THR A 299 16.71 -25.18 -3.92
C THR A 299 16.90 -24.57 -2.54
N LEU A 300 15.81 -24.23 -1.84
CA LEU A 300 15.85 -23.68 -0.48
C LEU A 300 16.01 -24.82 0.56
N GLU A 301 16.38 -24.42 1.78
CA GLU A 301 16.47 -25.35 2.90
C GLU A 301 15.10 -26.00 3.21
N ASP A 302 15.13 -27.23 3.70
CA ASP A 302 13.94 -27.98 4.07
C ASP A 302 13.18 -27.25 5.19
N SER A 303 11.89 -26.97 4.94
CA SER A 303 11.00 -26.34 5.91
C SER A 303 9.56 -26.82 5.73
N ILE A 304 8.78 -26.76 6.81
CA ILE A 304 7.35 -27.13 6.78
C ILE A 304 6.58 -26.18 5.84
N SER A 305 6.93 -24.88 5.82
CA SER A 305 6.29 -23.90 4.94
C SER A 305 6.58 -24.20 3.47
N ARG A 306 7.83 -24.53 3.13
CA ARG A 306 8.23 -24.90 1.78
C ARG A 306 7.46 -26.12 1.26
N ASP A 307 7.41 -27.19 2.05
CA ASP A 307 6.73 -28.44 1.65
C ASP A 307 5.22 -28.23 1.50
N LEU A 308 4.62 -27.40 2.36
CA LEU A 308 3.23 -26.99 2.25
C LEU A 308 2.98 -26.18 0.97
N LEU A 309 3.85 -25.22 0.65
CA LEU A 309 3.79 -24.44 -0.59
C LEU A 309 3.84 -25.34 -1.82
N ILE A 310 4.81 -26.25 -1.89
CA ILE A 310 4.96 -27.20 -3.01
C ILE A 310 3.67 -27.98 -3.21
N SER A 311 3.06 -28.52 -2.13
CA SER A 311 1.83 -29.30 -2.21
C SER A 311 0.64 -28.52 -2.82
N PHE A 312 0.59 -27.20 -2.64
CA PHE A 312 -0.44 -26.34 -3.25
C PHE A 312 -0.07 -25.95 -4.68
N LEU A 313 1.20 -25.66 -4.94
CA LEU A 313 1.71 -25.28 -6.26
C LEU A 313 1.58 -26.40 -7.31
N GLU A 314 1.60 -27.66 -6.90
CA GLU A 314 1.24 -28.80 -7.76
C GLU A 314 -0.17 -28.70 -8.36
N LYS A 315 -1.03 -27.84 -7.79
CA LYS A 315 -2.40 -27.57 -8.25
C LYS A 315 -2.60 -26.14 -8.74
N GLY A 316 -1.50 -25.39 -9.00
CA GLY A 316 -1.54 -24.01 -9.44
C GLY A 316 -2.06 -23.02 -8.40
N VAL A 317 -2.09 -23.42 -7.11
CA VAL A 317 -2.53 -22.60 -5.98
C VAL A 317 -1.32 -22.17 -5.17
N GLY A 318 -1.20 -20.90 -4.86
CA GLY A 318 -0.19 -20.35 -3.95
C GLY A 318 -0.82 -19.85 -2.65
N ILE A 319 -0.03 -19.75 -1.61
CA ILE A 319 -0.36 -19.00 -0.40
C ILE A 319 0.67 -17.89 -0.17
N HIS A 320 0.24 -16.80 0.47
CA HIS A 320 1.12 -15.74 0.88
C HIS A 320 0.67 -15.17 2.23
N ASN A 321 1.57 -15.23 3.20
CA ASN A 321 1.35 -14.69 4.54
C ASN A 321 2.69 -14.33 5.20
N ALA A 322 2.66 -13.79 6.41
CA ALA A 322 3.85 -13.32 7.10
C ALA A 322 4.75 -14.44 7.66
N ASP A 323 4.32 -15.71 7.66
CA ASP A 323 5.13 -16.85 8.16
C ASP A 323 6.08 -17.38 7.11
N LEU A 324 5.85 -17.06 5.83
CA LEU A 324 6.77 -17.42 4.76
C LEU A 324 8.08 -16.67 4.91
N SER A 325 9.21 -17.32 4.61
CA SER A 325 10.50 -16.65 4.51
C SER A 325 10.47 -15.57 3.42
N TRP A 326 11.49 -14.70 3.42
CA TRP A 326 11.59 -13.69 2.36
C TRP A 326 11.74 -14.36 0.99
N GLU A 327 12.60 -15.39 0.89
CA GLU A 327 12.85 -16.14 -0.34
C GLU A 327 11.59 -16.84 -0.84
N GLU A 328 10.84 -17.49 0.06
CA GLU A 328 9.57 -18.14 -0.29
C GLU A 328 8.56 -17.13 -0.85
N ARG A 329 8.45 -15.94 -0.21
CA ARG A 329 7.55 -14.87 -0.68
C ARG A 329 7.95 -14.35 -2.06
N ASP A 330 9.23 -14.07 -2.26
CA ASP A 330 9.74 -13.57 -3.55
C ASP A 330 9.48 -14.58 -4.68
N ILE A 331 9.72 -15.88 -4.45
CA ILE A 331 9.40 -16.94 -5.42
C ILE A 331 7.91 -16.91 -5.76
N ILE A 332 7.02 -16.91 -4.77
CA ILE A 332 5.57 -16.88 -5.01
C ILE A 332 5.18 -15.65 -5.83
N GLU A 333 5.67 -14.48 -5.48
CA GLU A 333 5.36 -13.22 -6.17
C GLU A 333 5.83 -13.23 -7.63
N ARG A 334 7.06 -13.69 -7.88
CA ARG A 334 7.60 -13.79 -9.24
C ARG A 334 6.80 -14.76 -10.12
N TYR A 335 6.40 -15.90 -9.57
CA TYR A 335 5.64 -16.88 -10.36
C TYR A 335 4.15 -16.57 -10.49
N VAL A 336 3.59 -15.76 -9.59
CA VAL A 336 2.31 -15.09 -9.82
C VAL A 336 2.42 -14.11 -11.01
N ARG A 337 3.49 -13.28 -11.05
CA ARG A 337 3.73 -12.35 -12.19
C ARG A 337 3.93 -13.06 -13.52
N LYS A 338 4.60 -14.22 -13.51
CA LYS A 338 4.76 -15.09 -14.70
C LYS A 338 3.47 -15.79 -15.12
N GLY A 339 2.43 -15.76 -14.28
CA GLY A 339 1.15 -16.40 -14.56
C GLY A 339 1.13 -17.92 -14.37
N GLU A 340 2.15 -18.51 -13.75
CA GLU A 340 2.17 -19.94 -13.41
C GLU A 340 1.25 -20.24 -12.21
N ILE A 341 1.24 -19.34 -11.21
CA ILE A 341 0.31 -19.43 -10.09
C ILE A 341 -1.01 -18.76 -10.49
N LYS A 342 -2.08 -19.55 -10.59
CA LYS A 342 -3.38 -19.09 -11.07
C LYS A 342 -4.29 -18.59 -9.94
N VAL A 343 -4.16 -19.15 -8.75
CA VAL A 343 -4.90 -18.73 -7.57
C VAL A 343 -3.93 -18.44 -6.43
N LEU A 344 -4.07 -17.29 -5.80
CA LEU A 344 -3.27 -16.89 -4.63
C LEU A 344 -4.19 -16.67 -3.44
N CYS A 345 -4.01 -17.41 -2.35
CA CYS A 345 -4.69 -17.17 -1.09
C CYS A 345 -3.79 -16.36 -0.16
N THR A 346 -4.30 -15.27 0.38
CA THR A 346 -3.48 -14.35 1.18
C THR A 346 -4.25 -13.68 2.31
N THR A 347 -3.52 -13.16 3.29
CA THR A 347 -4.07 -12.26 4.30
C THR A 347 -4.13 -10.82 3.78
N THR A 348 -4.87 -9.96 4.49
CA THR A 348 -5.02 -8.53 4.12
C THR A 348 -3.70 -7.75 4.14
N THR A 349 -2.66 -8.25 4.82
CA THR A 349 -1.33 -7.62 4.84
C THR A 349 -0.67 -7.53 3.47
N LEU A 350 -1.01 -8.46 2.56
CA LEU A 350 -0.57 -8.40 1.17
C LEU A 350 -1.21 -7.25 0.38
N ALA A 351 -2.33 -6.71 0.85
CA ALA A 351 -2.98 -5.57 0.20
C ALA A 351 -2.08 -4.32 0.20
N VAL A 352 -0.96 -4.33 0.92
CA VAL A 352 0.01 -3.23 0.99
C VAL A 352 1.29 -3.63 0.24
N GLY A 353 1.61 -2.90 -0.83
CA GLY A 353 2.91 -2.98 -1.53
C GLY A 353 2.93 -3.81 -2.81
N MET A 354 2.30 -4.96 -2.90
CA MET A 354 2.49 -5.86 -4.05
C MET A 354 1.81 -5.44 -5.35
N ASN A 355 2.54 -5.55 -6.44
CA ASN A 355 2.05 -5.35 -7.80
C ASN A 355 1.75 -6.71 -8.46
N LEU A 356 0.47 -7.13 -8.42
CA LEU A 356 0.04 -8.43 -8.93
C LEU A 356 -0.73 -8.32 -10.27
N PRO A 357 -0.45 -9.18 -11.25
CA PRO A 357 -1.18 -9.22 -12.53
C PRO A 357 -2.49 -10.00 -12.42
N MET A 358 -3.22 -9.83 -11.31
CA MET A 358 -4.45 -10.55 -11.05
C MET A 358 -5.65 -9.84 -11.68
N LYS A 359 -6.58 -10.62 -12.24
CA LYS A 359 -7.83 -10.08 -12.80
C LYS A 359 -8.93 -9.99 -11.74
N ASN A 360 -8.99 -10.94 -10.82
CA ASN A 360 -10.06 -11.04 -9.84
C ASN A 360 -9.54 -11.03 -8.40
N ALA A 361 -10.20 -10.29 -7.50
CA ALA A 361 -10.03 -10.36 -6.06
C ALA A 361 -11.33 -10.82 -5.41
N ILE A 362 -11.30 -11.95 -4.72
CA ILE A 362 -12.39 -12.42 -3.85
C ILE A 362 -12.01 -12.03 -2.43
N ILE A 363 -12.89 -11.34 -1.72
CA ILE A 363 -12.56 -10.68 -0.46
C ILE A 363 -13.48 -11.18 0.66
N ASP A 364 -12.91 -11.59 1.81
CA ASP A 364 -13.70 -11.82 3.04
C ASP A 364 -14.13 -10.47 3.59
N PRO A 365 -15.44 -10.21 3.75
CA PRO A 365 -15.93 -8.92 4.25
C PRO A 365 -15.66 -8.71 5.75
N ARG A 366 -15.00 -9.61 6.44
CA ARG A 366 -14.79 -9.58 7.89
C ARG A 366 -13.32 -9.71 8.26
N LYS A 367 -12.92 -9.02 9.33
CA LYS A 367 -11.59 -9.14 9.96
C LYS A 367 -11.69 -9.37 11.47
N TRP A 368 -10.62 -9.87 12.08
CA TRP A 368 -10.50 -9.92 13.51
C TRP A 368 -10.19 -8.53 14.07
N HIS A 369 -10.82 -8.20 15.17
CA HIS A 369 -10.54 -7.00 15.97
C HIS A 369 -10.49 -7.39 17.45
N PHE A 370 -9.48 -6.91 18.15
CA PHE A 370 -9.38 -7.06 19.59
C PHE A 370 -10.24 -6.00 20.24
N ASP A 371 -11.28 -6.42 20.97
CA ASP A 371 -12.11 -5.49 21.76
C ASP A 371 -11.50 -5.34 23.16
N PRO A 372 -10.95 -4.15 23.50
CA PRO A 372 -10.34 -3.90 24.81
C PRO A 372 -11.33 -4.03 25.97
N ARG A 373 -12.62 -3.79 25.72
CA ARG A 373 -13.68 -3.84 26.76
C ARG A 373 -14.00 -5.27 27.17
N THR A 374 -14.12 -6.16 26.19
CA THR A 374 -14.42 -7.58 26.43
C THR A 374 -13.15 -8.43 26.55
N ARG A 375 -11.98 -7.86 26.24
CA ARG A 375 -10.67 -8.55 26.12
C ARG A 375 -10.74 -9.81 25.24
N SER A 376 -11.54 -9.74 24.19
CA SER A 376 -11.75 -10.86 23.26
C SER A 376 -11.57 -10.44 21.82
N LEU A 377 -11.23 -11.41 20.95
CA LEU A 377 -11.24 -11.23 19.51
C LEU A 377 -12.68 -11.33 18.99
N ILE A 378 -13.16 -10.28 18.38
CA ILE A 378 -14.46 -10.23 17.72
C ILE A 378 -14.29 -10.10 16.20
N ARG A 379 -15.32 -10.52 15.46
CA ARG A 379 -15.35 -10.32 14.00
C ARG A 379 -16.08 -9.03 13.68
N ILE A 380 -15.40 -8.13 13.03
CA ILE A 380 -15.98 -6.88 12.52
C ILE A 380 -15.93 -6.84 10.99
N SER A 381 -16.79 -6.03 10.40
CA SER A 381 -16.71 -5.74 8.96
C SER A 381 -15.45 -4.94 8.66
N ILE A 382 -14.78 -5.24 7.55
CA ILE A 382 -13.65 -4.43 7.05
C ILE A 382 -14.10 -2.98 6.77
N LYS A 383 -13.15 -2.05 6.73
CA LYS A 383 -13.42 -0.67 6.28
C LYS A 383 -13.67 -0.65 4.75
N VAL A 384 -14.35 0.38 4.26
CA VAL A 384 -14.49 0.59 2.79
C VAL A 384 -13.13 0.81 2.16
N SER A 385 -12.25 1.55 2.86
CA SER A 385 -10.86 1.75 2.45
C SER A 385 -10.06 0.44 2.34
N ASP A 386 -10.27 -0.54 3.22
CA ASP A 386 -9.65 -1.87 3.13
C ASP A 386 -10.12 -2.59 1.84
N PHE A 387 -11.43 -2.53 1.54
CA PHE A 387 -11.99 -3.10 0.31
C PHE A 387 -11.41 -2.45 -0.95
N GLU A 388 -11.33 -1.12 -0.98
CA GLU A 388 -10.75 -0.37 -2.10
C GLU A 388 -9.25 -0.70 -2.29
N ASN A 389 -8.50 -0.84 -1.20
CA ASN A 389 -7.09 -1.22 -1.25
C ASN A 389 -6.90 -2.63 -1.82
N MET A 390 -7.67 -3.61 -1.35
CA MET A 390 -7.62 -4.99 -1.85
C MET A 390 -8.11 -5.07 -3.30
N GLY A 391 -9.23 -4.44 -3.62
CA GLY A 391 -9.75 -4.34 -4.99
C GLY A 391 -8.82 -3.59 -5.93
N GLY A 392 -8.07 -2.63 -5.40
CA GLY A 392 -7.03 -1.91 -6.14
C GLY A 392 -5.87 -2.78 -6.62
N ARG A 393 -5.67 -3.97 -6.05
CA ARG A 393 -4.58 -4.90 -6.44
C ARG A 393 -4.85 -5.65 -7.74
N VAL A 394 -6.07 -5.62 -8.24
CA VAL A 394 -6.48 -6.30 -9.47
C VAL A 394 -6.83 -5.33 -10.60
N GLY A 395 -6.84 -5.80 -11.83
CA GLY A 395 -7.09 -4.96 -13.00
C GLY A 395 -6.02 -3.88 -13.16
N ARG A 396 -4.74 -4.25 -13.11
CA ARG A 396 -3.64 -3.29 -13.18
C ARG A 396 -3.21 -3.02 -14.60
N PHE A 397 -2.93 -1.76 -14.87
CA PHE A 397 -2.36 -1.29 -16.14
C PHE A 397 -1.03 -1.98 -16.45
N GLY A 398 -0.86 -2.39 -17.70
CA GLY A 398 0.29 -3.16 -18.16
C GLY A 398 0.17 -4.69 -17.99
N PHE A 399 -0.82 -5.17 -17.23
CA PHE A 399 -1.08 -6.61 -17.05
C PHE A 399 -2.46 -7.02 -17.55
N ILE A 400 -3.47 -6.19 -17.34
CA ILE A 400 -4.86 -6.44 -17.71
C ILE A 400 -5.33 -5.28 -18.61
N GLU A 401 -5.92 -5.62 -19.75
CA GLU A 401 -6.32 -4.62 -20.76
C GLU A 401 -7.78 -4.20 -20.63
N ASP A 402 -8.66 -5.11 -20.18
CA ASP A 402 -10.12 -4.90 -20.16
C ASP A 402 -10.60 -4.35 -18.81
N PHE A 403 -10.73 -5.19 -17.81
CA PHE A 403 -11.17 -4.80 -16.46
C PHE A 403 -10.73 -5.81 -15.40
N GLY A 404 -10.66 -5.34 -14.15
CA GLY A 404 -10.53 -6.19 -12.96
C GLY A 404 -11.86 -6.37 -12.25
N ARG A 405 -11.96 -7.37 -11.33
CA ARG A 405 -13.13 -7.57 -10.47
C ARG A 405 -12.73 -7.61 -9.00
N ALA A 406 -13.38 -6.80 -8.16
CA ALA A 406 -13.36 -6.90 -6.71
C ALA A 406 -14.70 -7.47 -6.25
N ILE A 407 -14.67 -8.65 -5.60
CA ILE A 407 -15.83 -9.52 -5.45
C ILE A 407 -16.03 -9.87 -3.98
N PHE A 408 -17.20 -9.52 -3.44
CA PHE A 408 -17.73 -10.19 -2.26
C PHE A 408 -18.62 -11.36 -2.71
N VAL A 409 -18.72 -12.37 -1.86
CA VAL A 409 -19.63 -13.51 -2.08
C VAL A 409 -20.60 -13.63 -0.90
N THR A 410 -21.87 -13.92 -1.17
CA THR A 410 -22.88 -14.19 -0.15
C THR A 410 -24.04 -15.02 -0.69
N SER A 411 -24.68 -15.80 0.20
CA SER A 411 -25.95 -16.50 -0.07
C SER A 411 -27.15 -15.82 0.61
N SER A 412 -26.90 -14.77 1.40
CA SER A 412 -27.92 -14.04 2.14
C SER A 412 -28.31 -12.76 1.41
N TYR A 413 -29.60 -12.59 1.13
CA TYR A 413 -30.11 -11.35 0.53
C TYR A 413 -29.96 -10.13 1.44
N VAL A 414 -30.02 -10.35 2.76
CA VAL A 414 -29.78 -9.28 3.75
C VAL A 414 -28.34 -8.82 3.68
N ASP A 415 -27.39 -9.77 3.67
CA ASP A 415 -25.97 -9.46 3.55
C ASP A 415 -25.65 -8.83 2.18
N PHE A 416 -26.29 -9.30 1.10
CA PHE A 416 -26.16 -8.69 -0.22
C PHE A 416 -26.49 -7.19 -0.17
N LYS A 417 -27.66 -6.83 0.39
CA LYS A 417 -28.04 -5.41 0.50
C LYS A 417 -27.10 -4.61 1.39
N ALA A 418 -26.69 -5.17 2.52
CA ALA A 418 -25.78 -4.51 3.45
C ALA A 418 -24.40 -4.26 2.82
N LEU A 419 -23.83 -5.27 2.16
CA LEU A 419 -22.55 -5.16 1.46
C LEU A 419 -22.64 -4.19 0.27
N TYR A 420 -23.71 -4.27 -0.52
CA TYR A 420 -23.90 -3.38 -1.66
C TYR A 420 -24.01 -1.92 -1.25
N GLY A 421 -24.84 -1.62 -0.25
CA GLY A 421 -24.99 -0.27 0.27
C GLY A 421 -23.72 0.28 0.90
N LYS A 422 -22.97 -0.55 1.65
CA LYS A 422 -21.75 -0.10 2.34
C LYS A 422 -20.54 0.05 1.40
N TYR A 423 -20.27 -0.93 0.53
CA TYR A 423 -18.99 -1.01 -0.19
C TYR A 423 -19.08 -0.63 -1.66
N ILE A 424 -20.27 -0.73 -2.27
CA ILE A 424 -20.44 -0.39 -3.67
C ILE A 424 -20.96 1.04 -3.84
N GLN A 425 -21.98 1.40 -3.04
CA GLN A 425 -22.59 2.74 -3.06
C GLN A 425 -22.10 3.65 -1.92
N GLY A 426 -21.41 3.10 -0.93
CA GLY A 426 -20.93 3.84 0.23
C GLY A 426 -19.75 4.76 -0.09
N GLU A 427 -19.59 5.79 0.72
CA GLU A 427 -18.44 6.69 0.67
C GLU A 427 -17.27 6.10 1.48
N LEU A 428 -16.06 6.49 1.11
CA LEU A 428 -14.85 6.20 1.88
C LEU A 428 -14.89 6.93 3.23
N GLU A 429 -14.32 6.29 4.23
CA GLU A 429 -14.15 6.88 5.55
C GLU A 429 -13.30 8.15 5.49
N GLU A 430 -13.58 9.12 6.34
CA GLU A 430 -12.73 10.28 6.53
C GLU A 430 -11.39 9.86 7.13
N LEU A 431 -10.31 10.52 6.70
CA LEU A 431 -9.01 10.35 7.34
C LEU A 431 -9.03 11.10 8.67
N VAL A 432 -9.12 10.35 9.75
CA VAL A 432 -9.13 10.87 11.11
C VAL A 432 -7.80 10.61 11.80
N PRO A 433 -7.34 11.52 12.66
CA PRO A 433 -6.11 11.30 13.42
C PRO A 433 -6.25 10.10 14.38
N ALA A 434 -5.14 9.39 14.58
CA ALA A 434 -5.08 8.19 15.42
C ALA A 434 -4.41 8.43 16.79
N LEU A 435 -3.95 9.66 17.08
CA LEU A 435 -3.29 9.97 18.34
C LEU A 435 -4.29 9.92 19.49
N ASP A 436 -4.18 8.89 20.34
CA ASP A 436 -5.03 8.68 21.49
C ASP A 436 -4.47 9.41 22.74
N ARG A 437 -5.38 9.91 23.58
CA ARG A 437 -5.02 10.53 24.85
C ARG A 437 -4.44 9.52 25.85
N ASP A 438 -4.91 8.30 25.82
CA ASP A 438 -4.48 7.26 26.76
C ASP A 438 -3.00 6.83 26.53
N GLU A 439 -2.46 7.07 25.32
CA GLU A 439 -1.04 6.84 24.99
C GLU A 439 -0.17 8.10 25.01
N MET A 440 -0.73 9.24 25.40
CA MET A 440 -0.05 10.55 25.36
C MET A 440 1.24 10.57 26.18
N ASP A 441 1.27 9.92 27.34
CA ASP A 441 2.43 9.86 28.20
C ASP A 441 3.65 9.28 27.47
N LYS A 442 3.46 8.26 26.65
CA LYS A 442 4.51 7.64 25.84
C LYS A 442 5.07 8.62 24.80
N HIS A 443 4.18 9.37 24.14
CA HIS A 443 4.58 10.35 23.14
C HIS A 443 5.29 11.55 23.76
N ILE A 444 4.80 12.06 24.89
CA ILE A 444 5.48 13.13 25.66
C ILE A 444 6.85 12.68 26.13
N HIS A 445 6.95 11.46 26.68
CA HIS A 445 8.25 10.90 27.09
C HIS A 445 9.24 10.87 25.90
N ASN A 446 8.81 10.45 24.72
CA ASN A 446 9.64 10.43 23.53
C ASN A 446 10.07 11.83 23.08
N LEU A 447 9.21 12.84 23.20
CA LEU A 447 9.57 14.24 22.90
C LEU A 447 10.66 14.77 23.83
N ILE A 448 10.58 14.46 25.10
CA ILE A 448 11.58 14.85 26.10
C ILE A 448 12.88 14.08 25.88
N ALA A 449 12.82 12.76 25.77
CA ALA A 449 13.98 11.89 25.59
C ALA A 449 14.76 12.19 24.30
N SER A 450 14.07 12.63 23.25
CA SER A 450 14.69 13.04 21.97
C SER A 450 15.27 14.47 21.99
N GLY A 451 15.15 15.19 23.11
CA GLY A 451 15.53 16.61 23.13
C GLY A 451 14.70 17.49 22.19
N SER A 452 13.55 17.00 21.72
CA SER A 452 12.66 17.78 20.85
C SER A 452 11.89 18.85 21.61
N CYS A 453 11.65 18.65 22.90
CA CYS A 453 11.00 19.59 23.82
C CYS A 453 11.73 19.57 25.17
N HIS A 454 12.00 20.76 25.72
CA HIS A 454 12.74 20.93 26.99
C HIS A 454 11.87 21.60 28.07
N SER A 455 10.66 22.04 27.73
CA SER A 455 9.75 22.70 28.65
C SER A 455 8.29 22.29 28.41
N PRO A 456 7.40 22.42 29.41
CA PRO A 456 5.96 22.20 29.22
C PRO A 456 5.36 23.06 28.14
N GLU A 457 5.84 24.28 27.95
CA GLU A 457 5.38 25.21 26.93
C GLU A 457 5.73 24.73 25.52
N GLU A 458 6.92 24.13 25.35
CA GLU A 458 7.33 23.53 24.08
C GLU A 458 6.51 22.28 23.75
N ILE A 459 6.25 21.44 24.76
CA ILE A 459 5.38 20.26 24.59
C ILE A 459 3.98 20.71 24.16
N LYS A 460 3.40 21.70 24.85
CA LYS A 460 2.08 22.25 24.47
C LYS A 460 2.09 22.82 23.04
N ARG A 461 3.12 23.54 22.65
CA ARG A 461 3.25 24.06 21.29
C ARG A 461 3.32 22.94 20.27
N PHE A 462 4.11 21.91 20.55
CA PHE A 462 4.23 20.73 19.69
C PHE A 462 2.87 20.03 19.53
N LEU A 463 2.19 19.72 20.65
CA LEU A 463 0.90 19.04 20.64
C LEU A 463 -0.18 19.87 19.91
N LYS A 464 -0.19 21.19 20.04
CA LYS A 464 -1.06 22.10 19.27
C LYS A 464 -0.83 22.06 17.76
N SER A 465 0.35 21.64 17.34
CA SER A 465 0.72 21.54 15.93
C SER A 465 0.44 20.17 15.31
N THR A 466 -0.09 19.21 16.08
CA THR A 466 -0.44 17.86 15.59
C THR A 466 -1.70 17.86 14.72
N PHE A 467 -1.87 16.82 13.93
CA PHE A 467 -3.09 16.60 13.14
C PHE A 467 -4.33 16.42 14.04
N THR A 468 -4.15 15.71 15.16
CA THR A 468 -5.21 15.55 16.17
C THR A 468 -5.66 16.90 16.74
N ALA A 469 -4.73 17.80 17.04
CA ALA A 469 -5.09 19.13 17.51
C ALA A 469 -5.83 19.94 16.43
N HIS A 470 -5.41 19.80 15.18
CA HIS A 470 -6.05 20.46 14.03
C HIS A 470 -7.50 20.00 13.81
N CYS A 471 -7.80 18.70 14.05
CA CYS A 471 -9.10 18.10 13.77
C CYS A 471 -10.03 18.03 14.99
N ILE A 472 -9.50 17.73 16.18
CA ILE A 472 -10.30 17.27 17.32
C ILE A 472 -10.13 18.16 18.55
N TRP A 473 -8.88 18.58 18.86
CA TRP A 473 -8.61 19.28 20.09
C TRP A 473 -8.88 20.77 19.97
N ASN A 474 -9.81 21.27 20.76
CA ASN A 474 -10.00 22.70 20.93
C ASN A 474 -8.85 23.27 21.78
N ASN A 475 -8.53 24.56 21.62
CA ASN A 475 -7.48 25.25 22.38
C ASN A 475 -7.59 25.12 23.92
N GLU A 476 -8.75 24.74 24.43
CA GLU A 476 -9.01 24.53 25.87
C GLU A 476 -8.61 23.13 26.38
N LEU A 477 -8.28 22.17 25.49
CA LEU A 477 -8.01 20.79 25.83
C LEU A 477 -6.52 20.43 25.89
N ILE A 478 -5.64 21.36 25.56
CA ILE A 478 -4.18 21.28 25.62
C ILE A 478 -3.69 22.36 26.64
#